data_b8af5b483585bb7decb6768b9a39e92b
#
_entry.id   b8af5b483585bb7decb6768b9a39e92b
#
_cell.length_a   1.000
_cell.length_b   1.000
_cell.length_c   1.000
_cell.angle_alpha   90.00
_cell.angle_beta   90.00
_cell.angle_gamma   90.00
#
_symmetry.space_group_name_H-M   'P 1'
#
loop_
_entity.id
_entity.type
_entity.pdbx_description
1 polymer ?
#
loop_
_entity_poly.entity_id
_entity_poly.type
_entity_poly.pdbx_seq_one_letter_code
_entity_poly.pdbx_strand_id
1 'polypeptide(L)'
;MSRKEALNKLRDVLLVRREALRKALDGDLSLLQTLSQEGGDVMDAAMDTAQDEISSQLVEVESRELSQIEDALNRLKEGLYGDCEHCNKPIPLARLQAVPYATMCIDCARKQEKSSPRLYTGLDSTQASNASL
;
A
#
# COMPACT_ATOMS: atom_id res chain seq x y z
N MET A 1 26.58 9.58 6.82
CA MET A 1 25.22 9.80 7.34
C MET A 1 24.86 8.69 8.30
N SER A 2 24.40 9.04 9.47
CA SER A 2 24.01 8.02 10.45
C SER A 2 22.67 7.39 10.03
N ARG A 3 22.40 6.23 10.61
CA ARG A 3 21.13 5.56 10.35
C ARG A 3 19.95 6.43 10.80
N LYS A 4 20.08 7.10 11.94
CA LYS A 4 19.04 7.99 12.44
C LYS A 4 18.75 9.11 11.46
N GLU A 5 19.77 9.69 10.87
CA GLU A 5 19.59 10.75 9.87
C GLU A 5 18.91 10.20 8.62
N ALA A 6 19.29 8.99 8.20
CA ALA A 6 18.66 8.36 7.05
C ALA A 6 17.17 8.08 7.33
N LEU A 7 16.85 7.62 8.54
CA LEU A 7 15.45 7.37 8.93
C LEU A 7 14.65 8.66 8.98
N ASN A 8 15.27 9.76 9.44
CA ASN A 8 14.59 11.05 9.43
C ASN A 8 14.29 11.53 8.01
N LYS A 9 15.19 11.29 7.08
CA LYS A 9 14.94 11.62 5.67
C LYS A 9 13.81 10.78 5.10
N LEU A 10 13.75 9.51 5.48
CA LEU A 10 12.65 8.66 5.06
C LEU A 10 11.32 9.12 5.64
N ARG A 11 11.33 9.63 6.87
CA ARG A 11 10.14 10.25 7.44
C ARG A 11 9.63 11.39 6.55
N ASP A 12 10.55 12.24 6.10
CA ASP A 12 10.15 13.35 5.22
C ASP A 12 9.55 12.85 3.93
N VAL A 13 10.13 11.78 3.34
CA VAL A 13 9.57 11.14 2.15
C VAL A 13 8.16 10.64 2.43
N LEU A 14 7.95 10.00 3.57
CA LEU A 14 6.63 9.48 3.94
C LEU A 14 5.61 10.59 4.10
N LEU A 15 6.01 11.70 4.70
CA LEU A 15 5.10 12.83 4.88
C LEU A 15 4.68 13.44 3.55
N VAL A 16 5.62 13.62 2.63
CA VAL A 16 5.31 14.15 1.30
C VAL A 16 4.38 13.19 0.55
N ARG A 17 4.68 11.90 0.61
CA ARG A 17 3.89 10.90 -0.07
C ARG A 17 2.49 10.78 0.50
N ARG A 18 2.37 10.89 1.82
CA ARG A 18 1.05 10.90 2.48
C ARG A 18 0.18 12.03 1.96
N GLU A 19 0.76 13.23 1.87
CA GLU A 19 0.02 14.38 1.39
C GLU A 19 -0.42 14.20 -0.07
N ALA A 20 0.49 13.70 -0.91
CA ALA A 20 0.17 13.44 -2.30
C ALA A 20 -0.95 12.42 -2.44
N LEU A 21 -0.91 11.36 -1.64
CA LEU A 21 -1.94 10.32 -1.67
C LEU A 21 -3.28 10.84 -1.18
N ARG A 22 -3.29 11.67 -0.15
CA ARG A 22 -4.52 12.26 0.34
C ARG A 22 -5.18 13.13 -0.72
N LYS A 23 -4.38 13.91 -1.44
CA LYS A 23 -4.90 14.73 -2.53
C LYS A 23 -5.43 13.90 -3.68
N ALA A 24 -4.70 12.85 -4.03
CA ALA A 24 -5.13 11.94 -5.10
C ALA A 24 -6.44 11.25 -4.71
N LEU A 25 -6.54 10.79 -3.47
CA LEU A 25 -7.75 10.14 -3.00
C LEU A 25 -8.94 11.08 -3.02
N ASP A 26 -8.75 12.32 -2.58
CA ASP A 26 -9.84 13.30 -2.63
C ASP A 26 -10.31 13.52 -4.06
N GLY A 27 -9.38 13.62 -5.00
CA GLY A 27 -9.73 13.78 -6.40
C GLY A 27 -10.44 12.58 -6.97
N ASP A 28 -9.94 11.38 -6.66
CA ASP A 28 -10.54 10.14 -7.17
C ASP A 28 -11.91 9.89 -6.57
N LEU A 29 -12.09 10.18 -5.29
CA LEU A 29 -13.38 10.04 -4.64
C LEU A 29 -14.39 11.03 -5.20
N SER A 30 -13.95 12.26 -5.48
CA SER A 30 -14.80 13.26 -6.10
C SER A 30 -15.23 12.83 -7.49
N LEU A 31 -14.32 12.23 -8.24
CA LEU A 31 -14.62 11.73 -9.57
C LEU A 31 -15.65 10.61 -9.52
N LEU A 32 -15.48 9.66 -8.60
CA LEU A 32 -16.44 8.58 -8.42
C LEU A 32 -17.83 9.12 -8.07
N GLN A 33 -17.88 10.10 -7.20
CA GLN A 33 -19.13 10.73 -6.82
C GLN A 33 -19.80 11.42 -8.01
N THR A 34 -19.02 12.13 -8.81
CA THR A 34 -19.52 12.80 -9.99
C THR A 34 -20.08 11.80 -11.00
N LEU A 35 -19.33 10.73 -11.27
CA LEU A 35 -19.78 9.70 -12.18
C LEU A 35 -21.06 9.04 -11.72
N SER A 36 -21.18 8.82 -10.43
CA SER A 36 -22.36 8.23 -9.83
C SER A 36 -23.59 9.13 -9.98
N GLN A 37 -23.40 10.44 -9.88
CA GLN A 37 -24.51 11.40 -9.99
C GLN A 37 -24.91 11.69 -11.42
N GLU A 38 -23.97 11.67 -12.35
CA GLU A 38 -24.21 12.02 -13.74
C GLU A 38 -24.67 10.86 -14.58
N GLY A 39 -24.61 9.64 -14.06
CA GLY A 39 -24.95 8.45 -14.82
C GLY A 39 -26.45 8.40 -15.12
N GLY A 40 -26.86 9.01 -16.20
CA GLY A 40 -28.26 8.99 -16.60
C GLY A 40 -28.48 8.59 -18.04
N ASP A 41 -27.41 8.53 -18.79
CA ASP A 41 -27.53 8.26 -20.21
C ASP A 41 -27.18 6.80 -20.49
N VAL A 42 -28.12 6.08 -21.09
CA VAL A 42 -27.96 4.66 -21.36
C VAL A 42 -26.78 4.37 -22.26
N MET A 43 -26.50 5.27 -23.20
CA MET A 43 -25.42 5.05 -24.16
C MET A 43 -24.05 5.10 -23.51
N ASP A 44 -23.91 5.84 -22.44
CA ASP A 44 -22.64 6.01 -21.76
C ASP A 44 -22.47 5.05 -20.59
N ALA A 45 -23.47 4.29 -20.27
CA ALA A 45 -23.47 3.45 -19.06
C ALA A 45 -22.30 2.47 -19.03
N ALA A 46 -21.98 1.87 -20.18
CA ALA A 46 -20.89 0.90 -20.24
C ALA A 46 -19.54 1.56 -20.03
N MET A 47 -19.32 2.73 -20.59
CA MET A 47 -18.07 3.46 -20.41
C MET A 47 -17.96 4.00 -18.98
N ASP A 48 -19.05 4.50 -18.45
CA ASP A 48 -19.09 5.00 -17.08
C ASP A 48 -18.77 3.88 -16.08
N THR A 49 -19.30 2.69 -16.31
CA THR A 49 -19.03 1.55 -15.46
C THR A 49 -17.56 1.18 -15.50
N ALA A 50 -16.94 1.17 -16.69
CA ALA A 50 -15.53 0.87 -16.82
C ALA A 50 -14.67 1.92 -16.10
N GLN A 51 -15.01 3.19 -16.22
CA GLN A 51 -14.31 4.26 -15.52
C GLN A 51 -14.50 4.15 -14.01
N ASP A 52 -15.69 3.81 -13.56
CA ASP A 52 -15.96 3.60 -12.14
C ASP A 52 -15.10 2.47 -11.58
N GLU A 53 -14.96 1.38 -12.31
CA GLU A 53 -14.12 0.27 -11.87
C GLU A 53 -12.66 0.67 -11.77
N ILE A 54 -12.13 1.38 -12.77
CA ILE A 54 -10.75 1.83 -12.75
C ILE A 54 -10.53 2.79 -11.58
N SER A 55 -11.42 3.74 -11.40
CA SER A 55 -11.31 4.71 -10.31
C SER A 55 -11.42 4.03 -8.95
N SER A 56 -12.29 3.04 -8.84
CA SER A 56 -12.43 2.29 -7.59
C SER A 56 -11.18 1.50 -7.25
N GLN A 57 -10.52 0.91 -8.26
CA GLN A 57 -9.28 0.20 -8.07
C GLN A 57 -8.17 1.14 -7.64
N LEU A 58 -8.10 2.32 -8.22
CA LEU A 58 -7.13 3.33 -7.82
C LEU A 58 -7.34 3.77 -6.37
N VAL A 59 -8.59 4.03 -6.01
CA VAL A 59 -8.92 4.39 -4.62
C VAL A 59 -8.49 3.29 -3.66
N GLU A 60 -8.74 2.05 -4.02
CA GLU A 60 -8.37 0.92 -3.16
C GLU A 60 -6.87 0.82 -2.97
N VAL A 61 -6.10 0.92 -4.06
CA VAL A 61 -4.64 0.85 -3.99
C VAL A 61 -4.08 2.03 -3.21
N GLU A 62 -4.57 3.22 -3.49
CA GLU A 62 -4.09 4.44 -2.81
C GLU A 62 -4.44 4.43 -1.34
N SER A 63 -5.63 3.95 -1.00
CA SER A 63 -6.04 3.86 0.41
C SER A 63 -5.18 2.88 1.17
N ARG A 64 -4.83 1.77 0.56
CA ARG A 64 -3.96 0.78 1.18
C ARG A 64 -2.56 1.32 1.42
N GLU A 65 -2.00 2.00 0.42
CA GLU A 65 -0.69 2.60 0.56
C GLU A 65 -0.69 3.69 1.62
N LEU A 66 -1.73 4.52 1.64
CA LEU A 66 -1.85 5.57 2.66
C LEU A 66 -1.89 4.98 4.06
N SER A 67 -2.65 3.90 4.25
CA SER A 67 -2.72 3.21 5.53
C SER A 67 -1.35 2.70 5.96
N GLN A 68 -0.60 2.12 5.03
CA GLN A 68 0.75 1.63 5.32
C GLN A 68 1.70 2.77 5.70
N ILE A 69 1.58 3.90 5.02
CA ILE A 69 2.39 5.07 5.33
C ILE A 69 2.04 5.62 6.72
N GLU A 70 0.76 5.69 7.03
CA GLU A 70 0.34 6.17 8.35
C GLU A 70 0.80 5.24 9.47
N ASP A 71 0.77 3.94 9.24
CA ASP A 71 1.33 2.98 10.20
C ASP A 71 2.82 3.21 10.41
N ALA A 72 3.57 3.44 9.32
CA ALA A 72 4.99 3.73 9.42
C ALA A 72 5.26 5.01 10.20
N LEU A 73 4.47 6.04 9.96
CA LEU A 73 4.60 7.29 10.69
C LEU A 73 4.28 7.13 12.18
N ASN A 74 3.31 6.30 12.50
CA ASN A 74 3.01 5.97 13.90
C ASN A 74 4.17 5.23 14.56
N ARG A 75 4.80 4.32 13.84
CA ARG A 75 5.98 3.61 14.35
C ARG A 75 7.14 4.58 14.60
N LEU A 76 7.26 5.62 13.77
CA LEU A 76 8.24 6.67 14.02
C LEU A 76 8.01 7.36 15.36
N LYS A 77 6.74 7.66 15.65
CA LYS A 77 6.39 8.27 16.94
C LYS A 77 6.72 7.38 18.12
N GLU A 78 6.59 6.08 17.94
CA GLU A 78 6.87 5.09 18.96
C GLU A 78 8.33 4.70 19.06
N GLY A 79 9.16 5.18 18.14
CA GLY A 79 10.57 4.84 18.10
C GLY A 79 10.84 3.45 17.53
N LEU A 80 9.90 2.87 16.84
CA LEU A 80 10.00 1.52 16.30
C LEU A 80 10.25 1.48 14.80
N TYR A 81 10.20 2.63 14.13
CA TYR A 81 10.38 2.67 12.69
C TYR A 81 11.78 2.20 12.32
N GLY A 82 11.85 1.34 11.30
CA GLY A 82 13.12 0.79 10.84
C GLY A 82 13.46 -0.55 11.47
N ASP A 83 12.69 -0.99 12.43
CA ASP A 83 12.87 -2.31 13.03
C ASP A 83 11.78 -3.26 12.53
N CYS A 84 12.16 -4.49 12.26
CA CYS A 84 11.20 -5.50 11.81
C CYS A 84 10.23 -5.82 12.92
N GLU A 85 8.94 -5.82 12.63
CA GLU A 85 7.92 -6.08 13.65
C GLU A 85 7.85 -7.54 14.07
N HIS A 86 8.47 -8.43 13.29
CA HIS A 86 8.48 -9.86 13.63
C HIS A 86 9.74 -10.30 14.35
N CYS A 87 10.90 -9.94 13.84
CA CYS A 87 12.17 -10.41 14.40
C CYS A 87 12.90 -9.35 15.20
N ASN A 88 12.41 -8.12 15.21
CA ASN A 88 12.99 -6.99 15.92
C ASN A 88 14.39 -6.59 15.47
N LYS A 89 14.86 -7.13 14.36
CA LYS A 89 16.14 -6.74 13.79
C LYS A 89 15.98 -5.50 12.93
N PRO A 90 17.03 -4.69 12.80
CA PRO A 90 16.95 -3.51 11.93
C PRO A 90 16.68 -3.91 10.49
N ILE A 91 15.76 -3.21 9.85
CA ILE A 91 15.50 -3.38 8.43
C ILE A 91 16.62 -2.66 7.66
N PRO A 92 17.23 -3.30 6.65
CA PRO A 92 18.28 -2.64 5.87
C PRO A 92 17.79 -1.33 5.26
N LEU A 93 18.64 -0.33 5.25
CA LEU A 93 18.30 0.97 4.67
C LEU A 93 17.90 0.85 3.19
N ALA A 94 18.59 -0.05 2.46
CA ALA A 94 18.25 -0.25 1.06
C ALA A 94 16.79 -0.67 0.88
N ARG A 95 16.29 -1.52 1.77
CA ARG A 95 14.89 -1.93 1.71
C ARG A 95 13.95 -0.78 2.08
N LEU A 96 14.31 0.00 3.08
CA LEU A 96 13.50 1.15 3.48
C LEU A 96 13.49 2.22 2.40
N GLN A 97 14.60 2.39 1.68
CA GLN A 97 14.64 3.33 0.57
C GLN A 97 13.74 2.88 -0.57
N ALA A 98 13.67 1.59 -0.82
CA ALA A 98 12.79 1.03 -1.84
C ALA A 98 11.34 1.02 -1.38
N VAL A 99 11.08 0.70 -0.11
CA VAL A 99 9.75 0.61 0.46
C VAL A 99 9.76 1.35 1.79
N PRO A 100 9.56 2.67 1.78
CA PRO A 100 9.68 3.48 3.01
C PRO A 100 8.71 3.09 4.12
N TYR A 101 7.60 2.48 3.78
CA TYR A 101 6.61 2.04 4.77
C TYR A 101 6.78 0.57 5.17
N ALA A 102 7.92 -0.03 4.88
CA ALA A 102 8.15 -1.42 5.24
C ALA A 102 8.21 -1.57 6.77
N THR A 103 7.52 -2.59 7.27
CA THR A 103 7.50 -2.94 8.70
C THR A 103 8.17 -4.26 8.97
N MET A 104 8.61 -4.96 7.92
CA MET A 104 9.27 -6.26 8.04
C MET A 104 10.52 -6.29 7.19
N CYS A 105 11.53 -7.02 7.65
CA CYS A 105 12.69 -7.31 6.83
C CYS A 105 12.28 -8.27 5.71
N ILE A 106 13.14 -8.38 4.68
CA ILE A 106 12.81 -9.18 3.53
C ILE A 106 12.56 -10.66 3.88
N ASP A 107 13.33 -11.18 4.85
CA ASP A 107 13.20 -12.57 5.25
C ASP A 107 11.85 -12.83 5.92
N CYS A 108 11.43 -11.96 6.81
CA CYS A 108 10.13 -12.10 7.47
C CYS A 108 8.99 -11.89 6.49
N ALA A 109 9.13 -10.93 5.58
CA ALA A 109 8.13 -10.68 4.55
C ALA A 109 7.95 -11.90 3.66
N ARG A 110 9.04 -12.53 3.27
CA ARG A 110 8.98 -13.76 2.46
C ARG A 110 8.31 -14.90 3.20
N LYS A 111 8.60 -15.04 4.49
CA LYS A 111 7.97 -16.08 5.28
C LYS A 111 6.46 -15.86 5.38
N GLN A 112 6.05 -14.62 5.55
CA GLN A 112 4.65 -14.30 5.64
C GLN A 112 3.93 -14.56 4.32
N GLU A 113 4.56 -14.22 3.20
CA GLU A 113 4.00 -14.48 1.89
C GLU A 113 3.78 -15.97 1.66
N LYS A 114 4.74 -16.80 2.08
CA LYS A 114 4.61 -18.24 1.93
C LYS A 114 3.48 -18.83 2.77
N SER A 115 3.22 -18.24 3.92
CA SER A 115 2.19 -18.72 4.82
C SER A 115 0.82 -18.12 4.53
N SER A 116 0.72 -17.21 3.56
CA SER A 116 -0.52 -16.48 3.27
C SER A 116 -0.92 -16.69 1.81
N PRO A 117 -1.54 -17.82 1.49
CA PRO A 117 -1.85 -18.15 0.10
C PRO A 117 -2.78 -17.15 -0.60
N ARG A 118 -3.55 -16.41 0.14
CA ARG A 118 -4.46 -15.44 -0.45
C ARG A 118 -3.76 -14.34 -1.25
N LEU A 119 -2.45 -14.17 -1.06
CA LEU A 119 -1.69 -13.19 -1.81
C LEU A 119 -1.56 -13.56 -3.27
N TYR A 120 -1.83 -14.80 -3.59
CA TYR A 120 -1.69 -15.33 -4.93
C TYR A 120 -3.03 -15.68 -5.53
N THR A 121 -4.04 -14.92 -5.17
CA THR A 121 -5.38 -15.22 -5.68
C THR A 121 -5.39 -15.23 -7.19
N GLY A 122 -6.02 -16.21 -7.73
CA GLY A 122 -6.13 -16.38 -9.16
C GLY A 122 -4.96 -17.14 -9.76
N LEU A 123 -3.77 -16.65 -9.55
CA LEU A 123 -2.60 -17.28 -10.14
C LEU A 123 -2.18 -18.50 -9.36
N ASP A 124 -2.17 -18.36 -8.06
CA ASP A 124 -1.57 -19.36 -7.22
C ASP A 124 -2.57 -20.26 -6.52
N SER A 125 -3.82 -20.04 -6.75
CA SER A 125 -4.80 -20.90 -6.14
C SER A 125 -4.54 -22.36 -6.50
N THR A 126 -4.18 -22.60 -7.75
CA THR A 126 -3.85 -23.93 -8.21
C THR A 126 -2.53 -24.41 -7.62
N GLN A 127 -1.54 -23.53 -7.64
CA GLN A 127 -0.25 -23.89 -7.08
C GLN A 127 -0.31 -24.02 -5.57
N ALA A 128 -1.07 -23.19 -4.94
CA ALA A 128 -1.26 -23.29 -3.50
C ALA A 128 -1.88 -24.61 -3.13
N SER A 129 -2.83 -25.07 -3.91
CA SER A 129 -3.43 -26.37 -3.70
C SER A 129 -2.41 -27.47 -3.83
N ASN A 130 -1.57 -27.36 -4.85
CA ASN A 130 -0.52 -28.35 -5.06
C ASN A 130 0.50 -28.30 -3.94
N ALA A 131 0.83 -27.09 -3.51
CA ALA A 131 1.80 -26.93 -2.44
C ALA A 131 1.29 -27.48 -1.12
N SER A 132 0.00 -27.51 -0.94
CA SER A 132 -0.58 -28.03 0.29
C SER A 132 -0.56 -29.54 0.33
N LEU A 133 -0.30 -30.16 -0.78
CA LEU A 133 -0.17 -31.59 -0.83
C LEU A 133 1.21 -32.05 -0.42
#